data_3185c40ed1d7bb75ee6af56555c276e2
#
_entry.id   3185c40ed1d7bb75ee6af56555c276e2
#
_cell.length_a   1.000
_cell.length_b   1.000
_cell.length_c   1.000
_cell.angle_alpha   90.00
_cell.angle_beta   90.00
_cell.angle_gamma   90.00
#
_symmetry.space_group_name_H-M   'P 1'
#
loop_
_entity.id
_entity.type
_entity.pdbx_description
1 polymer ?
#
loop_
_entity_poly.entity_id
_entity_poly.type
_entity_poly.pdbx_seq_one_letter_code
_entity_poly.pdbx_strand_id
1 'polypeptide(L)'
;MSAEDAKNNLVEQTIQDAKITASTMVQDIIEEAKQTANTEAKKIVIQTIQRVATEHSVENSVSVFQIKSDDIKGRIIGREGRNIRALEAATGVEFIVDDTPEAIMLSCFDPVRREIARLSLHQLVTDGRIHPARIEEVVAKVIKKIEEEIMELGKRTCVDLGIHNLKSELVRMVGR
;
A
#
# COMPACT_ATOMS: atom_id res chain seq x y z
N MET A 1 -25.03 73.44 0.61
CA MET A 1 -24.67 72.30 1.45
C MET A 1 -24.30 72.90 2.83
N SER A 2 -25.05 72.59 3.88
CA SER A 2 -24.78 73.16 5.20
C SER A 2 -23.57 72.43 5.79
N ALA A 3 -22.87 73.01 6.72
CA ALA A 3 -21.71 72.38 7.42
C ALA A 3 -22.13 71.08 8.13
N GLU A 4 -23.39 70.98 8.50
CA GLU A 4 -23.99 69.80 9.14
C GLU A 4 -24.22 68.67 8.15
N ASP A 5 -24.63 68.94 6.91
CA ASP A 5 -24.79 67.98 5.84
C ASP A 5 -23.43 67.38 5.41
N ALA A 6 -22.39 68.21 5.35
CA ALA A 6 -21.04 67.78 5.03
C ALA A 6 -20.44 66.85 6.14
N LYS A 7 -20.74 67.15 7.40
CA LYS A 7 -20.31 66.33 8.55
C LYS A 7 -21.03 64.97 8.52
N ASN A 8 -22.34 64.97 8.28
CA ASN A 8 -23.11 63.73 8.26
C ASN A 8 -22.67 62.83 7.08
N ASN A 9 -22.41 63.39 5.92
CA ASN A 9 -21.87 62.66 4.77
C ASN A 9 -20.48 62.06 5.03
N LEU A 10 -19.60 62.82 5.71
CA LEU A 10 -18.26 62.32 6.06
C LEU A 10 -18.34 61.16 7.07
N VAL A 11 -19.23 61.24 8.06
CA VAL A 11 -19.44 60.17 9.04
C VAL A 11 -20.00 58.93 8.34
N GLU A 12 -20.96 59.07 7.44
CA GLU A 12 -21.54 57.96 6.72
C GLU A 12 -20.53 57.27 5.77
N GLN A 13 -19.71 58.05 5.07
CA GLN A 13 -18.57 57.50 4.29
C GLN A 13 -17.57 56.77 5.15
N THR A 14 -17.17 57.36 6.29
CA THR A 14 -16.21 56.69 7.20
C THR A 14 -16.75 55.36 7.75
N ILE A 15 -18.05 55.33 8.08
CA ILE A 15 -18.71 54.07 8.52
C ILE A 15 -18.73 53.04 7.40
N GLN A 16 -19.01 53.43 6.17
CA GLN A 16 -18.99 52.54 5.02
C GLN A 16 -17.58 52.00 4.74
N ASP A 17 -16.57 52.82 4.73
CA ASP A 17 -15.17 52.42 4.53
C ASP A 17 -14.69 51.47 5.65
N ALA A 18 -15.07 51.77 6.91
CA ALA A 18 -14.76 50.88 8.03
C ALA A 18 -15.45 49.50 7.89
N LYS A 19 -16.72 49.47 7.42
CA LYS A 19 -17.43 48.21 7.17
C LYS A 19 -16.78 47.38 6.05
N ILE A 20 -16.37 48.02 4.95
CA ILE A 20 -15.68 47.35 3.85
C ILE A 20 -14.36 46.77 4.33
N THR A 21 -13.56 47.57 5.03
CA THR A 21 -12.27 47.13 5.58
C THR A 21 -12.44 45.97 6.55
N ALA A 22 -13.41 46.05 7.46
CA ALA A 22 -13.70 44.96 8.40
C ALA A 22 -14.16 43.68 7.69
N SER A 23 -15.00 43.81 6.62
CA SER A 23 -15.45 42.65 5.83
C SER A 23 -14.28 41.98 5.11
N THR A 24 -13.38 42.76 4.52
CA THR A 24 -12.19 42.23 3.85
C THR A 24 -11.27 41.50 4.85
N MET A 25 -11.00 42.13 6.02
CA MET A 25 -10.21 41.48 7.08
C MET A 25 -10.83 40.15 7.55
N VAL A 26 -12.14 40.08 7.70
CA VAL A 26 -12.83 38.84 8.11
C VAL A 26 -12.69 37.77 7.03
N GLN A 27 -12.82 38.14 5.75
CA GLN A 27 -12.63 37.20 4.65
C GLN A 27 -11.19 36.64 4.59
N ASP A 28 -10.20 37.53 4.73
CA ASP A 28 -8.78 37.14 4.73
C ASP A 28 -8.47 36.18 5.90
N ILE A 29 -8.97 36.46 7.09
CA ILE A 29 -8.82 35.59 8.26
C ILE A 29 -9.47 34.24 8.04
N ILE A 30 -10.68 34.18 7.43
CA ILE A 30 -11.36 32.93 7.17
C ILE A 30 -10.59 32.12 6.11
N GLU A 31 -10.04 32.75 5.09
CA GLU A 31 -9.28 32.08 4.05
C GLU A 31 -7.96 31.54 4.57
N GLU A 32 -7.23 32.31 5.36
CA GLU A 32 -6.01 31.88 6.05
C GLU A 32 -6.29 30.70 7.01
N ALA A 33 -7.37 30.78 7.78
CA ALA A 33 -7.79 29.70 8.68
C ALA A 33 -8.11 28.42 7.92
N LYS A 34 -8.80 28.50 6.77
CA LYS A 34 -9.09 27.34 5.90
C LYS A 34 -7.83 26.71 5.32
N GLN A 35 -6.88 27.52 4.84
CA GLN A 35 -5.62 27.03 4.30
C GLN A 35 -4.77 26.33 5.37
N THR A 36 -4.70 26.95 6.56
CA THR A 36 -3.98 26.37 7.70
C THR A 36 -4.62 25.06 8.16
N ALA A 37 -5.95 25.03 8.28
CA ALA A 37 -6.68 23.80 8.65
C ALA A 37 -6.48 22.68 7.66
N ASN A 38 -6.51 22.95 6.34
CA ASN A 38 -6.26 21.94 5.32
C ASN A 38 -4.82 21.41 5.37
N THR A 39 -3.84 22.26 5.62
CA THR A 39 -2.44 21.86 5.72
C THR A 39 -2.20 20.98 6.94
N GLU A 40 -2.75 21.37 8.09
CA GLU A 40 -2.63 20.60 9.33
C GLU A 40 -3.39 19.28 9.25
N ALA A 41 -4.59 19.25 8.65
CA ALA A 41 -5.33 18.03 8.41
C ALA A 41 -4.55 17.03 7.53
N LYS A 42 -3.95 17.49 6.43
CA LYS A 42 -3.08 16.65 5.58
C LYS A 42 -1.90 16.09 6.35
N LYS A 43 -1.25 16.90 7.18
CA LYS A 43 -0.11 16.48 8.01
C LYS A 43 -0.52 15.39 9.01
N ILE A 44 -1.64 15.57 9.70
CA ILE A 44 -2.19 14.59 10.65
C ILE A 44 -2.52 13.27 9.94
N VAL A 45 -3.17 13.33 8.77
CA VAL A 45 -3.49 12.14 7.96
C VAL A 45 -2.23 11.39 7.56
N ILE A 46 -1.21 12.10 7.03
CA ILE A 46 0.05 11.47 6.63
C ILE A 46 0.75 10.81 7.82
N GLN A 47 0.84 11.49 8.96
CA GLN A 47 1.44 10.94 10.18
C GLN A 47 0.68 9.71 10.69
N THR A 48 -0.65 9.74 10.62
CA THR A 48 -1.50 8.62 11.03
C THR A 48 -1.29 7.42 10.10
N ILE A 49 -1.27 7.64 8.77
CA ILE A 49 -0.98 6.58 7.79
C ILE A 49 0.40 5.97 8.03
N GLN A 50 1.44 6.78 8.23
CA GLN A 50 2.80 6.29 8.47
C GLN A 50 2.88 5.40 9.72
N ARG A 51 2.20 5.78 10.81
CA ARG A 51 2.16 4.99 12.05
C ARG A 51 1.40 3.69 11.86
N VAL A 52 0.17 3.74 11.34
CA VAL A 52 -0.69 2.57 11.16
C VAL A 52 -0.12 1.61 10.11
N ALA A 53 0.47 2.13 9.02
CA ALA A 53 1.08 1.30 8.00
C ALA A 53 2.27 0.48 8.54
N THR A 54 3.06 1.04 9.45
CA THR A 54 4.18 0.32 10.09
C THR A 54 3.68 -0.84 10.95
N GLU A 55 2.68 -0.59 11.81
CA GLU A 55 2.05 -1.63 12.66
C GLU A 55 1.43 -2.73 11.80
N HIS A 56 0.66 -2.36 10.78
CA HIS A 56 -0.01 -3.30 9.88
C HIS A 56 0.97 -4.14 9.04
N SER A 57 2.11 -3.56 8.65
CA SER A 57 3.16 -4.26 7.90
C SER A 57 3.84 -5.34 8.75
N VAL A 58 4.05 -5.10 10.04
CA VAL A 58 4.65 -6.08 10.96
C VAL A 58 3.69 -7.23 11.24
N GLU A 59 2.41 -6.95 11.51
CA GLU A 59 1.39 -7.96 11.77
C GLU A 59 1.15 -8.90 10.57
N ASN A 60 1.31 -8.41 9.35
CA ASN A 60 1.08 -9.17 8.12
C ASN A 60 2.36 -9.72 7.48
N SER A 61 3.48 -9.82 8.23
CA SER A 61 4.75 -10.33 7.67
C SER A 61 4.81 -11.85 7.52
N VAL A 62 3.88 -12.59 8.13
CA VAL A 62 3.85 -14.06 8.11
C VAL A 62 2.57 -14.57 7.47
N SER A 63 2.68 -15.59 6.62
CA SER A 63 1.55 -16.33 6.04
C SER A 63 1.71 -17.82 6.30
N VAL A 64 0.62 -18.51 6.60
CA VAL A 64 0.63 -19.96 6.84
C VAL A 64 0.21 -20.69 5.56
N PHE A 65 1.04 -21.61 5.09
CA PHE A 65 0.72 -22.52 4.00
C PHE A 65 0.34 -23.88 4.57
N GLN A 66 -0.90 -24.31 4.34
CA GLN A 66 -1.39 -25.62 4.79
C GLN A 66 -1.01 -26.70 3.78
N ILE A 67 -0.53 -27.83 4.27
CA ILE A 67 -0.19 -29.03 3.52
C ILE A 67 -1.05 -30.21 3.98
N LYS A 68 -1.27 -31.18 3.09
CA LYS A 68 -2.17 -32.29 3.36
C LYS A 68 -1.56 -33.43 4.20
N SER A 69 -0.25 -33.48 4.34
CA SER A 69 0.45 -34.46 5.14
C SER A 69 1.90 -34.04 5.44
N ASP A 70 2.46 -34.55 6.51
CA ASP A 70 3.85 -34.30 6.89
C ASP A 70 4.87 -34.96 5.94
N ASP A 71 4.48 -35.96 5.16
CA ASP A 71 5.34 -36.51 4.09
C ASP A 71 5.70 -35.45 3.04
N ILE A 72 4.77 -34.56 2.74
CA ILE A 72 5.00 -33.43 1.84
C ILE A 72 5.98 -32.44 2.45
N LYS A 73 5.93 -32.23 3.78
CA LYS A 73 6.86 -31.37 4.52
C LYS A 73 8.30 -31.84 4.31
N GLY A 74 8.56 -33.14 4.52
CA GLY A 74 9.87 -33.74 4.29
C GLY A 74 10.39 -33.56 2.85
N ARG A 75 9.48 -33.62 1.85
CA ARG A 75 9.83 -33.42 0.43
C ARG A 75 10.14 -31.97 0.12
N ILE A 76 9.43 -31.01 0.75
CA ILE A 76 9.68 -29.57 0.61
C ILE A 76 11.04 -29.22 1.20
N ILE A 77 11.39 -29.78 2.36
CA ILE A 77 12.72 -29.60 2.97
C ILE A 77 13.79 -30.21 2.06
N GLY A 78 13.58 -31.45 1.64
CA GLY A 78 14.52 -32.22 0.84
C GLY A 78 15.74 -32.70 1.65
N ARG A 79 16.58 -33.52 1.01
CA ARG A 79 17.80 -34.03 1.68
C ARG A 79 18.69 -32.84 2.09
N GLU A 80 19.11 -32.79 3.35
CA GLU A 80 19.96 -31.75 3.91
C GLU A 80 19.41 -30.32 3.71
N GLY A 81 18.10 -30.16 3.55
CA GLY A 81 17.46 -28.86 3.33
C GLY A 81 17.69 -28.22 1.96
N ARG A 82 18.13 -28.99 0.94
CA ARG A 82 18.47 -28.44 -0.37
C ARG A 82 17.30 -27.80 -1.11
N ASN A 83 16.08 -28.33 -0.95
CA ASN A 83 14.91 -27.82 -1.66
C ASN A 83 14.39 -26.54 -0.98
N ILE A 84 14.35 -26.50 0.35
CA ILE A 84 13.96 -25.31 1.08
C ILE A 84 14.93 -24.15 0.82
N ARG A 85 16.25 -24.41 0.83
CA ARG A 85 17.23 -23.38 0.47
C ARG A 85 17.09 -22.86 -0.96
N ALA A 86 16.71 -23.74 -1.92
CA ALA A 86 16.43 -23.33 -3.29
C ALA A 86 15.17 -22.46 -3.38
N LEU A 87 14.12 -22.77 -2.61
CA LEU A 87 12.91 -21.95 -2.50
C LEU A 87 13.21 -20.59 -1.92
N GLU A 88 13.93 -20.52 -0.81
CA GLU A 88 14.35 -19.27 -0.15
C GLU A 88 15.21 -18.41 -1.08
N ALA A 89 16.19 -19.01 -1.75
CA ALA A 89 17.05 -18.28 -2.70
C ALA A 89 16.27 -17.74 -3.91
N ALA A 90 15.32 -18.51 -4.45
CA ALA A 90 14.54 -18.11 -5.62
C ALA A 90 13.45 -17.08 -5.31
N THR A 91 12.81 -17.14 -4.13
CA THR A 91 11.69 -16.26 -3.77
C THR A 91 12.10 -15.07 -2.89
N GLY A 92 13.19 -15.21 -2.13
CA GLY A 92 13.60 -14.26 -1.09
C GLY A 92 12.66 -14.25 0.12
N VAL A 93 11.95 -15.35 0.36
CA VAL A 93 11.02 -15.56 1.49
C VAL A 93 11.62 -16.62 2.39
N GLU A 94 11.57 -16.42 3.69
CA GLU A 94 11.98 -17.41 4.69
C GLU A 94 10.87 -18.45 4.90
N PHE A 95 11.25 -19.72 4.84
CA PHE A 95 10.34 -20.86 5.05
C PHE A 95 10.60 -21.48 6.41
N ILE A 96 9.75 -21.17 7.38
CA ILE A 96 9.86 -21.68 8.74
C ILE A 96 9.07 -22.99 8.85
N VAL A 97 9.82 -24.07 9.08
CA VAL A 97 9.27 -25.42 9.24
C VAL A 97 9.49 -25.82 10.68
N ASP A 98 8.43 -25.75 11.46
CA ASP A 98 8.39 -26.12 12.87
C ASP A 98 7.61 -27.44 13.09
N ASP A 99 7.37 -27.79 14.34
CA ASP A 99 6.62 -28.99 14.73
C ASP A 99 5.09 -28.83 14.53
N THR A 100 4.61 -27.68 14.05
CA THR A 100 3.19 -27.48 13.75
C THR A 100 2.75 -28.45 12.66
N PRO A 101 1.81 -29.38 12.91
CA PRO A 101 1.41 -30.36 11.94
C PRO A 101 0.78 -29.69 10.70
N GLU A 102 1.07 -30.25 9.54
CA GLU A 102 0.45 -29.89 8.25
C GLU A 102 0.55 -28.40 7.88
N ALA A 103 1.54 -27.66 8.39
CA ALA A 103 1.74 -26.25 8.11
C ALA A 103 3.22 -25.89 7.85
N ILE A 104 3.43 -24.90 7.01
CA ILE A 104 4.71 -24.21 6.79
C ILE A 104 4.44 -22.71 6.86
N MET A 105 5.22 -21.99 7.65
CA MET A 105 5.12 -20.54 7.73
C MET A 105 6.03 -19.87 6.71
N LEU A 106 5.50 -18.88 6.01
CA LEU A 106 6.19 -18.05 5.01
C LEU A 106 6.40 -16.67 5.62
N SER A 107 7.64 -16.26 5.86
CA SER A 107 7.99 -14.99 6.48
C SER A 107 8.69 -14.07 5.48
N CYS A 108 8.10 -12.91 5.23
CA CYS A 108 8.67 -11.83 4.42
C CYS A 108 7.84 -10.55 4.60
N PHE A 109 8.48 -9.39 4.65
CA PHE A 109 7.77 -8.11 4.67
C PHE A 109 7.02 -7.79 3.36
N ASP A 110 7.56 -8.23 2.21
CA ASP A 110 6.93 -7.98 0.91
C ASP A 110 5.77 -8.97 0.67
N PRO A 111 4.50 -8.51 0.63
CA PRO A 111 3.35 -9.37 0.42
C PRO A 111 3.36 -10.03 -0.97
N VAL A 112 3.92 -9.37 -1.98
CA VAL A 112 4.02 -9.93 -3.34
C VAL A 112 4.97 -11.12 -3.36
N ARG A 113 6.12 -11.03 -2.68
CA ARG A 113 7.05 -12.16 -2.55
C ARG A 113 6.43 -13.33 -1.80
N ARG A 114 5.68 -13.06 -0.72
CA ARG A 114 4.96 -14.13 0.00
C ARG A 114 3.94 -14.83 -0.88
N GLU A 115 3.20 -14.09 -1.69
CA GLU A 115 2.24 -14.67 -2.63
C GLU A 115 2.93 -15.48 -3.73
N ILE A 116 4.05 -15.01 -4.27
CA ILE A 116 4.90 -15.79 -5.19
C ILE A 116 5.35 -17.10 -4.54
N ALA A 117 5.84 -17.04 -3.31
CA ALA A 117 6.26 -18.23 -2.57
C ALA A 117 5.10 -19.21 -2.35
N ARG A 118 3.95 -18.71 -1.92
CA ARG A 118 2.72 -19.48 -1.69
C ARG A 118 2.25 -20.20 -2.95
N LEU A 119 2.14 -19.48 -4.07
CA LEU A 119 1.69 -20.06 -5.34
C LEU A 119 2.72 -21.04 -5.91
N SER A 120 4.00 -20.75 -5.78
CA SER A 120 5.06 -21.66 -6.21
C SER A 120 5.03 -22.96 -5.42
N LEU A 121 4.89 -22.86 -4.10
CA LEU A 121 4.77 -24.02 -3.23
C LEU A 121 3.52 -24.85 -3.55
N HIS A 122 2.39 -24.20 -3.76
CA HIS A 122 1.14 -24.86 -4.16
C HIS A 122 1.31 -25.65 -5.48
N GLN A 123 1.94 -25.03 -6.48
CA GLN A 123 2.19 -25.68 -7.77
C GLN A 123 3.15 -26.86 -7.65
N LEU A 124 4.24 -26.72 -6.89
CA LEU A 124 5.21 -27.80 -6.65
C LEU A 124 4.60 -28.99 -5.91
N VAL A 125 3.76 -28.72 -4.92
CA VAL A 125 3.05 -29.75 -4.15
C VAL A 125 2.04 -30.49 -5.05
N THR A 126 1.31 -29.77 -5.88
CA THR A 126 0.33 -30.34 -6.82
C THR A 126 1.02 -31.18 -7.89
N ASP A 127 2.11 -30.69 -8.47
CA ASP A 127 2.92 -31.43 -9.46
C ASP A 127 3.61 -32.65 -8.86
N GLY A 128 3.85 -32.63 -7.56
CA GLY A 128 4.55 -33.70 -6.85
C GLY A 128 6.05 -33.79 -7.17
N ARG A 129 6.63 -32.89 -7.94
CA ARG A 129 8.06 -32.88 -8.33
C ARG A 129 8.76 -31.70 -7.65
N ILE A 130 9.43 -31.99 -6.54
CA ILE A 130 10.10 -30.96 -5.73
C ILE A 130 11.61 -31.22 -5.77
N HIS A 131 12.32 -30.49 -6.62
CA HIS A 131 13.78 -30.48 -6.73
C HIS A 131 14.27 -29.10 -7.21
N PRO A 132 15.53 -28.72 -6.93
CA PRO A 132 16.00 -27.33 -7.14
C PRO A 132 15.73 -26.77 -8.55
N ALA A 133 16.07 -27.50 -9.61
CA ALA A 133 15.83 -27.03 -10.98
C ALA A 133 14.35 -26.78 -11.29
N ARG A 134 13.44 -27.63 -10.76
CA ARG A 134 11.99 -27.42 -10.93
C ARG A 134 11.49 -26.25 -10.09
N ILE A 135 12.07 -26.03 -8.92
CA ILE A 135 11.75 -24.89 -8.06
C ILE A 135 12.05 -23.58 -8.80
N GLU A 136 13.25 -23.43 -9.35
CA GLU A 136 13.64 -22.25 -10.12
C GLU A 136 12.71 -21.99 -11.31
N GLU A 137 12.37 -23.05 -12.08
CA GLU A 137 11.47 -22.96 -13.21
C GLU A 137 10.06 -22.47 -12.79
N VAL A 138 9.49 -23.08 -11.74
CA VAL A 138 8.14 -22.75 -11.24
C VAL A 138 8.12 -21.33 -10.68
N VAL A 139 9.11 -20.95 -9.88
CA VAL A 139 9.19 -19.60 -9.31
C VAL A 139 9.29 -18.55 -10.41
N ALA A 140 10.16 -18.75 -11.41
CA ALA A 140 10.27 -17.82 -12.54
C ALA A 140 8.95 -17.65 -13.31
N LYS A 141 8.21 -18.74 -13.50
CA LYS A 141 6.89 -18.73 -14.15
C LYS A 141 5.85 -17.99 -13.31
N VAL A 142 5.83 -18.23 -12.00
CA VAL A 142 4.90 -17.57 -11.07
C VAL A 142 5.20 -16.06 -10.96
N ILE A 143 6.46 -15.67 -10.90
CA ILE A 143 6.86 -14.25 -10.90
C ILE A 143 6.27 -13.54 -12.12
N LYS A 144 6.46 -14.11 -13.30
CA LYS A 144 5.94 -13.52 -14.54
C LYS A 144 4.42 -13.37 -14.51
N LYS A 145 3.72 -14.41 -14.05
CA LYS A 145 2.26 -14.39 -13.93
C LYS A 145 1.77 -13.31 -12.94
N ILE A 146 2.39 -13.21 -11.77
CA ILE A 146 2.05 -12.20 -10.77
C ILE A 146 2.32 -10.78 -11.30
N GLU A 147 3.39 -10.57 -12.04
CA GLU A 147 3.67 -9.27 -12.66
C GLU A 147 2.59 -8.87 -13.68
N GLU A 148 2.10 -9.80 -14.47
CA GLU A 148 0.97 -9.59 -15.39
C GLU A 148 -0.32 -9.26 -14.62
N GLU A 149 -0.64 -10.02 -13.56
CA GLU A 149 -1.81 -9.79 -12.70
C GLU A 149 -1.76 -8.43 -11.98
N ILE A 150 -0.60 -8.02 -11.47
CA ILE A 150 -0.38 -6.69 -10.86
C ILE A 150 -0.70 -5.56 -11.87
N MET A 151 -0.23 -5.70 -13.10
CA MET A 151 -0.49 -4.68 -14.13
C MET A 151 -1.97 -4.64 -14.52
N GLU A 152 -2.63 -5.77 -14.59
CA GLU A 152 -4.06 -5.86 -14.89
C GLU A 152 -4.90 -5.27 -13.75
N LEU A 153 -4.61 -5.65 -12.52
CA LEU A 153 -5.28 -5.12 -11.33
C LEU A 153 -5.10 -3.61 -11.21
N GLY A 154 -3.87 -3.12 -11.41
CA GLY A 154 -3.58 -1.68 -11.38
C GLY A 154 -4.37 -0.90 -12.42
N LYS A 155 -4.47 -1.40 -13.66
CA LYS A 155 -5.28 -0.79 -14.72
C LYS A 155 -6.76 -0.75 -14.34
N ARG A 156 -7.29 -1.87 -13.85
CA ARG A 156 -8.69 -1.96 -13.43
C ARG A 156 -9.00 -0.98 -12.30
N THR A 157 -8.18 -0.95 -11.27
CA THR A 157 -8.33 -0.02 -10.14
C THR A 157 -8.28 1.45 -10.59
N CYS A 158 -7.39 1.80 -11.52
CA CYS A 158 -7.34 3.16 -12.08
C CYS A 158 -8.63 3.52 -12.80
N VAL A 159 -9.21 2.59 -13.57
CA VAL A 159 -10.50 2.81 -14.25
C VAL A 159 -11.63 2.99 -13.25
N ASP A 160 -11.70 2.13 -12.23
CA ASP A 160 -12.74 2.16 -11.19
C ASP A 160 -12.71 3.48 -10.39
N LEU A 161 -11.51 4.04 -10.18
CA LEU A 161 -11.29 5.33 -9.52
C LEU A 161 -11.40 6.56 -10.45
N GLY A 162 -11.66 6.37 -11.75
CA GLY A 162 -11.73 7.44 -12.73
C GLY A 162 -10.39 8.15 -12.97
N ILE A 163 -9.26 7.51 -12.67
CA ILE A 163 -7.92 8.06 -12.84
C ILE A 163 -7.39 7.68 -14.22
N HIS A 164 -7.18 8.68 -15.08
CA HIS A 164 -6.68 8.47 -16.43
C HIS A 164 -5.25 9.00 -16.61
N ASN A 165 -4.55 8.48 -17.62
CA ASN A 165 -3.22 8.95 -18.02
C ASN A 165 -2.08 8.70 -16.98
N LEU A 166 -2.18 7.65 -16.16
CA LEU A 166 -1.07 7.23 -15.32
C LEU A 166 0.02 6.52 -16.16
N LYS A 167 1.28 6.80 -15.84
CA LYS A 167 2.42 6.05 -16.39
C LYS A 167 2.36 4.59 -15.88
N SER A 168 2.88 3.66 -16.69
CA SER A 168 2.87 2.22 -16.38
C SER A 168 3.49 1.88 -15.02
N GLU A 169 4.51 2.62 -14.59
CA GLU A 169 5.14 2.46 -13.28
C GLU A 169 4.18 2.77 -12.11
N LEU A 170 3.39 3.85 -12.25
CA LEU A 170 2.37 4.21 -11.26
C LEU A 170 1.21 3.20 -11.25
N VAL A 171 0.78 2.73 -12.43
CA VAL A 171 -0.23 1.67 -12.54
C VAL A 171 0.24 0.41 -11.83
N ARG A 172 1.52 0.03 -11.99
CA ARG A 172 2.13 -1.11 -11.28
C ARG A 172 2.13 -0.91 -9.76
N MET A 173 2.41 0.30 -9.27
CA MET A 173 2.35 0.62 -7.84
C MET A 173 0.93 0.50 -7.28
N VAL A 174 -0.08 0.90 -8.04
CA VAL A 174 -1.50 0.79 -7.64
C VAL A 174 -1.95 -0.67 -7.57
N GLY A 175 -1.42 -1.54 -8.43
CA GLY A 175 -1.77 -2.96 -8.46
C GLY A 175 -1.01 -3.85 -7.47
N ARG A 176 0.01 -3.29 -6.82
CA ARG A 176 0.89 -4.01 -5.88
C ARG A 176 0.38 -3.96 -4.45
#